data_38428e6493fbb2a781676631564a8261
#
_entry.id   38428e6493fbb2a781676631564a8261
#
_cell.length_a   1.000
_cell.length_b   1.000
_cell.length_c   1.000
_cell.angle_alpha   90.00
_cell.angle_beta   90.00
_cell.angle_gamma   90.00
#
_symmetry.space_group_name_H-M   'P 1'
#
loop_
_entity.id
_entity.type
_entity.pdbx_description
1 polymer ?
#
loop_
_entity_poly.entity_id
_entity_poly.type
_entity_poly.pdbx_seq_one_letter_code
_entity_poly.pdbx_strand_id
1 'polypeptide(L)'
;SCGSDDTKDVSGEDGDVNSNQYLQVQPNGLNVIKVSSSDVTQVVYPFSVELKGGSASTAFIAELDEWKEEDLKAYNKEEETAYKLLPSSLYSISTSQLAFEQGVTSKEIEVKFDPAKIFAEFKKNGAEYVIALRLTSTTVKVRKSQSDFLLHISFDYPIVSLATTSEEVSISKVLMPISVNTTFNYKVDGEIKNNPWNFSCKLE
;
A
#
# COMPACT_ATOMS: atom_id res chain seq x y z
N SER A 1 3.35 31.25 37.33
CA SER A 1 3.61 29.92 37.80
C SER A 1 3.03 28.87 36.87
N CYS A 2 3.94 27.99 36.45
CA CYS A 2 3.69 26.71 35.74
C CYS A 2 3.32 26.75 34.27
N GLY A 3 4.38 26.82 33.47
CA GLY A 3 4.41 26.16 32.20
C GLY A 3 4.78 24.69 32.40
N SER A 4 4.06 23.78 31.90
CA SER A 4 4.54 22.44 31.65
C SER A 4 4.51 22.23 30.17
N ASP A 5 5.67 22.35 29.65
CA ASP A 5 6.08 21.92 28.32
C ASP A 5 6.20 20.40 28.35
N ASP A 6 5.37 19.73 27.62
CA ASP A 6 5.47 18.29 27.48
C ASP A 6 5.81 17.93 26.02
N THR A 7 7.06 18.21 25.68
CA THR A 7 7.71 17.73 24.49
C THR A 7 8.57 16.51 24.82
N LYS A 8 7.95 15.37 25.07
CA LYS A 8 8.65 14.09 25.16
C LYS A 8 8.14 13.14 24.11
N ASP A 9 8.73 13.24 22.94
CA ASP A 9 8.80 12.11 22.02
C ASP A 9 10.11 12.18 21.25
N VAL A 10 11.20 11.91 21.98
CA VAL A 10 12.55 11.86 21.42
C VAL A 10 13.17 10.53 21.78
N SER A 11 12.99 9.55 20.94
CA SER A 11 13.84 8.36 20.93
C SER A 11 14.71 8.39 19.67
N GLY A 12 15.88 8.95 19.81
CA GLY A 12 16.93 8.97 18.80
C GLY A 12 18.15 9.62 19.40
N GLU A 13 19.21 8.85 19.53
CA GLU A 13 20.47 9.28 20.12
C GLU A 13 21.05 10.50 19.41
N ASP A 14 21.57 11.41 20.22
CA ASP A 14 22.26 12.63 19.85
C ASP A 14 23.47 12.38 18.95
N GLY A 15 23.31 12.62 17.67
CA GLY A 15 24.40 13.07 16.81
C GLY A 15 24.29 14.58 16.67
N ASP A 16 25.42 15.26 16.66
CA ASP A 16 25.65 16.70 16.63
C ASP A 16 24.92 17.41 15.46
N VAL A 17 23.61 17.41 15.48
CA VAL A 17 22.74 17.95 14.46
C VAL A 17 21.83 18.98 15.09
N ASN A 18 21.66 20.11 14.43
CA ASN A 18 20.70 21.14 14.78
C ASN A 18 19.40 20.49 15.27
N SER A 19 19.07 20.68 16.57
CA SER A 19 17.94 20.03 17.24
C SER A 19 16.57 20.25 16.57
N ASN A 20 16.49 21.20 15.61
CA ASN A 20 15.30 21.53 14.84
C ASN A 20 15.22 20.79 13.50
N GLN A 21 16.26 20.08 13.09
CA GLN A 21 16.25 19.31 11.85
C GLN A 21 15.64 17.92 12.05
N TYR A 22 14.84 17.52 11.12
CA TYR A 22 14.28 16.17 11.09
C TYR A 22 14.00 15.71 9.67
N LEU A 23 14.02 14.40 9.50
CA LEU A 23 13.61 13.74 8.27
C LEU A 23 12.15 13.31 8.33
N GLN A 24 11.49 13.38 7.20
CA GLN A 24 10.14 12.86 7.03
C GLN A 24 9.96 12.23 5.65
N VAL A 25 9.03 11.29 5.56
CA VAL A 25 8.54 10.73 4.30
C VAL A 25 7.39 11.60 3.79
N GLN A 26 7.35 11.84 2.48
CA GLN A 26 6.30 12.61 1.84
C GLN A 26 5.86 11.95 0.52
N PRO A 27 4.60 11.53 0.37
CA PRO A 27 3.57 11.44 1.40
C PRO A 27 3.85 10.29 2.39
N ASN A 28 3.54 10.51 3.67
CA ASN A 28 3.70 9.50 4.70
C ASN A 28 2.40 8.73 4.97
N GLY A 29 2.51 7.65 5.75
CA GLY A 29 1.38 6.83 6.13
C GLY A 29 0.83 6.01 4.96
N LEU A 30 -0.47 5.70 5.02
CA LEU A 30 -1.12 4.89 4.01
C LEU A 30 -1.48 5.71 2.77
N ASN A 31 -0.93 5.28 1.64
CA ASN A 31 -1.27 5.76 0.31
C ASN A 31 -1.96 4.64 -0.45
N VAL A 32 -2.90 4.97 -1.31
CA VAL A 32 -3.63 3.99 -2.12
C VAL A 32 -3.44 4.32 -3.59
N ILE A 33 -3.03 3.33 -4.36
CA ILE A 33 -3.05 3.39 -5.81
C ILE A 33 -4.09 2.40 -6.35
N LYS A 34 -4.95 2.88 -7.23
CA LYS A 34 -5.89 2.02 -7.96
C LYS A 34 -5.32 1.67 -9.30
N VAL A 35 -5.21 0.38 -9.58
CA VAL A 35 -4.75 -0.14 -10.86
C VAL A 35 -5.82 -1.01 -11.50
N SER A 36 -5.89 -1.00 -12.82
CA SER A 36 -6.78 -1.90 -13.54
C SER A 36 -6.20 -3.31 -13.55
N SER A 37 -7.05 -4.32 -13.38
CA SER A 37 -6.67 -5.72 -13.52
C SER A 37 -6.18 -6.10 -14.92
N SER A 38 -6.48 -5.27 -15.92
CA SER A 38 -6.03 -5.42 -17.31
C SER A 38 -4.75 -4.65 -17.63
N ASP A 39 -4.23 -3.85 -16.70
CA ASP A 39 -2.97 -3.14 -16.90
C ASP A 39 -1.80 -4.10 -17.01
N VAL A 40 -1.06 -3.96 -18.10
CA VAL A 40 0.17 -4.73 -18.38
C VAL A 40 1.42 -3.85 -18.33
N THR A 41 1.25 -2.55 -18.12
CA THR A 41 2.34 -1.58 -18.06
C THR A 41 2.89 -1.50 -16.65
N GLN A 42 4.21 -1.45 -16.53
CA GLN A 42 4.86 -1.20 -15.24
C GLN A 42 4.37 0.12 -14.63
N VAL A 43 4.01 0.05 -13.37
CA VAL A 43 3.64 1.23 -12.57
C VAL A 43 4.87 1.78 -11.87
N VAL A 44 5.03 3.09 -11.92
CA VAL A 44 6.05 3.85 -11.19
C VAL A 44 5.34 4.81 -10.25
N TYR A 45 5.59 4.65 -8.95
CA TYR A 45 5.02 5.52 -7.91
C TYR A 45 6.13 6.29 -7.21
N PRO A 46 6.21 7.62 -7.38
CA PRO A 46 7.21 8.44 -6.74
C PRO A 46 6.80 8.85 -5.33
N PHE A 47 7.77 8.92 -4.43
CA PHE A 47 7.63 9.57 -3.14
C PHE A 47 8.98 10.20 -2.78
N SER A 48 9.03 10.99 -1.74
CA SER A 48 10.25 11.68 -1.33
C SER A 48 10.55 11.51 0.15
N VAL A 49 11.83 11.65 0.48
CA VAL A 49 12.29 11.88 1.85
C VAL A 49 12.82 13.28 1.93
N GLU A 50 12.32 14.04 2.87
CA GLU A 50 12.63 15.46 3.02
C GLU A 50 13.32 15.74 4.33
N LEU A 51 14.34 16.57 4.27
CA LEU A 51 14.98 17.17 5.44
C LEU A 51 14.33 18.52 5.74
N LYS A 52 13.73 18.64 6.91
CA LYS A 52 13.08 19.86 7.39
C LYS A 52 13.93 20.55 8.44
N GLY A 53 13.72 21.84 8.60
CA GLY A 53 14.42 22.67 9.59
C GLY A 53 15.80 23.14 9.15
N GLY A 54 16.05 23.18 7.86
CA GLY A 54 17.30 23.64 7.26
C GLY A 54 17.96 22.58 6.39
N SER A 55 19.09 22.92 5.78
CA SER A 55 19.88 21.99 4.97
C SER A 55 20.96 21.33 5.82
N ALA A 56 21.43 20.15 5.36
CA ALA A 56 22.54 19.47 6.02
C ALA A 56 23.83 20.27 5.89
N SER A 57 24.52 20.49 7.01
CA SER A 57 25.87 21.09 7.03
C SER A 57 26.93 20.06 6.64
N THR A 58 26.67 18.80 6.92
CA THR A 58 27.54 17.66 6.62
C THR A 58 26.72 16.58 5.93
N ALA A 59 27.31 15.88 4.97
CA ALA A 59 26.66 14.77 4.29
C ALA A 59 26.32 13.65 5.28
N PHE A 60 25.17 13.02 5.09
CA PHE A 60 24.73 11.87 5.88
C PHE A 60 23.92 10.89 5.01
N ILE A 61 23.70 9.71 5.54
CA ILE A 61 22.90 8.68 4.90
C ILE A 61 21.67 8.40 5.75
N ALA A 62 20.51 8.35 5.10
CA ALA A 62 19.27 7.78 5.64
C ALA A 62 18.95 6.48 4.92
N GLU A 63 18.18 5.63 5.54
CA GLU A 63 17.83 4.32 5.00
C GLU A 63 16.31 4.12 4.97
N LEU A 64 15.85 3.35 4.00
CA LEU A 64 14.49 2.85 3.89
C LEU A 64 14.52 1.34 4.11
N ASP A 65 13.94 0.92 5.20
CA ASP A 65 13.86 -0.50 5.57
C ASP A 65 12.46 -1.04 5.29
N GLU A 66 12.38 -2.24 4.78
CA GLU A 66 11.11 -2.95 4.64
C GLU A 66 10.54 -3.28 6.02
N TRP A 67 9.22 -3.12 6.17
CA TRP A 67 8.54 -3.57 7.37
C TRP A 67 8.65 -5.08 7.52
N LYS A 68 8.73 -5.52 8.77
CA LYS A 68 8.60 -6.92 9.14
C LYS A 68 7.13 -7.28 9.33
N GLU A 69 6.83 -8.57 9.29
CA GLU A 69 5.47 -9.09 9.54
C GLU A 69 4.88 -8.61 10.88
N GLU A 70 5.71 -8.45 11.89
CA GLU A 70 5.30 -7.96 13.21
C GLU A 70 4.82 -6.51 13.16
N ASP A 71 5.49 -5.67 12.37
CA ASP A 71 5.11 -4.26 12.18
C ASP A 71 3.74 -4.15 11.52
N LEU A 72 3.53 -4.95 10.47
CA LEU A 72 2.24 -4.98 9.77
C LEU A 72 1.12 -5.55 10.65
N LYS A 73 1.41 -6.58 11.42
CA LYS A 73 0.43 -7.15 12.36
C LYS A 73 -0.03 -6.12 13.38
N ALA A 74 0.87 -5.33 13.93
CA ALA A 74 0.54 -4.25 14.86
C ALA A 74 -0.29 -3.17 14.17
N TYR A 75 0.09 -2.77 12.96
CA TYR A 75 -0.66 -1.81 12.14
C TYR A 75 -2.08 -2.30 11.84
N ASN A 76 -2.23 -3.53 11.36
CA ASN A 76 -3.54 -4.12 11.06
C ASN A 76 -4.46 -4.17 12.27
N LYS A 77 -3.90 -4.44 13.45
CA LYS A 77 -4.66 -4.44 14.69
C LYS A 77 -5.15 -3.04 15.08
N GLU A 78 -4.28 -2.04 14.96
CA GLU A 78 -4.59 -0.65 15.30
C GLU A 78 -5.59 -0.04 14.32
N GLU A 79 -5.39 -0.26 13.01
CA GLU A 79 -6.20 0.34 11.94
C GLU A 79 -7.40 -0.52 11.53
N GLU A 80 -7.61 -1.66 12.17
CA GLU A 80 -8.69 -2.62 11.83
C GLU A 80 -8.66 -3.04 10.35
N THR A 81 -7.47 -3.34 9.86
CA THR A 81 -7.22 -3.79 8.49
C THR A 81 -6.70 -5.22 8.45
N ALA A 82 -6.64 -5.82 7.26
CA ALA A 82 -6.15 -7.16 7.03
C ALA A 82 -5.15 -7.21 5.87
N TYR A 83 -4.27 -6.24 5.79
CA TYR A 83 -3.25 -6.18 4.74
C TYR A 83 -2.22 -7.30 4.89
N LYS A 84 -1.61 -7.65 3.76
CA LYS A 84 -0.42 -8.50 3.68
C LYS A 84 0.74 -7.74 3.04
N LEU A 85 1.95 -8.00 3.49
CA LEU A 85 3.13 -7.45 2.84
C LEU A 85 3.27 -8.04 1.44
N LEU A 86 3.43 -7.16 0.45
CA LEU A 86 3.79 -7.61 -0.88
C LEU A 86 5.19 -8.24 -0.85
N PRO A 87 5.38 -9.45 -1.38
CA PRO A 87 6.70 -10.05 -1.48
C PRO A 87 7.69 -9.12 -2.20
N SER A 88 8.88 -9.00 -1.67
CA SER A 88 9.93 -8.12 -2.23
C SER A 88 10.34 -8.47 -3.66
N SER A 89 10.06 -9.69 -4.09
CA SER A 89 10.26 -10.14 -5.48
C SER A 89 9.30 -9.50 -6.49
N LEU A 90 8.20 -8.89 -6.03
CA LEU A 90 7.15 -8.33 -6.88
C LEU A 90 7.22 -6.81 -7.03
N TYR A 91 8.16 -6.16 -6.37
CA TYR A 91 8.39 -4.73 -6.53
C TYR A 91 9.87 -4.40 -6.39
N SER A 92 10.22 -3.19 -6.78
CA SER A 92 11.55 -2.61 -6.54
C SER A 92 11.43 -1.17 -6.09
N ILE A 93 12.43 -0.70 -5.37
CA ILE A 93 12.62 0.72 -5.07
C ILE A 93 13.91 1.19 -5.71
N SER A 94 13.94 2.44 -6.17
CA SER A 94 15.10 3.01 -6.87
C SER A 94 16.36 3.03 -6.02
N THR A 95 16.22 3.25 -4.73
CA THR A 95 17.29 3.15 -3.74
C THR A 95 16.73 2.94 -2.34
N SER A 96 17.44 2.17 -1.52
CA SER A 96 17.16 2.02 -0.08
C SER A 96 18.11 2.85 0.79
N GLN A 97 19.20 3.35 0.21
CA GLN A 97 20.15 4.24 0.88
C GLN A 97 20.09 5.62 0.26
N LEU A 98 19.81 6.62 1.09
CA LEU A 98 19.59 7.99 0.67
C LEU A 98 20.77 8.85 1.13
N ALA A 99 21.63 9.19 0.19
CA ALA A 99 22.74 10.09 0.47
C ALA A 99 22.28 11.54 0.39
N PHE A 100 22.23 12.20 1.56
CA PHE A 100 22.01 13.64 1.65
C PHE A 100 23.35 14.35 1.67
N GLU A 101 23.72 14.92 0.55
CA GLU A 101 24.90 15.75 0.44
C GLU A 101 24.67 17.12 1.08
N GLN A 102 25.74 17.85 1.32
CA GLN A 102 25.64 19.20 1.86
C GLN A 102 24.69 20.06 1.00
N GLY A 103 23.73 20.70 1.65
CA GLY A 103 22.75 21.56 0.99
C GLY A 103 21.53 20.83 0.39
N VAL A 104 21.54 19.50 0.32
CA VAL A 104 20.42 18.71 -0.19
C VAL A 104 19.35 18.59 0.90
N THR A 105 18.10 18.86 0.51
CA THR A 105 16.94 18.84 1.43
C THR A 105 15.86 17.85 1.02
N SER A 106 15.99 17.21 -0.14
CA SER A 106 15.02 16.24 -0.63
C SER A 106 15.67 15.16 -1.49
N LYS A 107 15.22 13.94 -1.33
CA LYS A 107 15.54 12.81 -2.19
C LYS A 107 14.27 12.17 -2.68
N GLU A 108 14.17 11.98 -4.00
CA GLU A 108 13.06 11.26 -4.62
C GLU A 108 13.37 9.77 -4.73
N ILE A 109 12.37 8.96 -4.44
CA ILE A 109 12.40 7.51 -4.53
C ILE A 109 11.25 7.06 -5.43
N GLU A 110 11.49 6.07 -6.26
CA GLU A 110 10.46 5.46 -7.09
C GLU A 110 10.22 4.02 -6.67
N VAL A 111 8.96 3.69 -6.43
CA VAL A 111 8.47 2.32 -6.31
C VAL A 111 8.02 1.86 -7.69
N LYS A 112 8.48 0.69 -8.13
CA LYS A 112 8.12 0.10 -9.42
C LYS A 112 7.56 -1.29 -9.22
N PHE A 113 6.47 -1.60 -9.89
CA PHE A 113 5.87 -2.93 -9.88
C PHE A 113 5.09 -3.22 -11.17
N ASP A 114 4.91 -4.50 -11.44
CA ASP A 114 4.06 -4.99 -12.53
C ASP A 114 2.68 -5.34 -11.96
N PRO A 115 1.63 -4.59 -12.28
CA PRO A 115 0.30 -4.82 -11.72
C PRO A 115 -0.27 -6.20 -12.08
N ALA A 116 0.05 -6.75 -13.25
CA ALA A 116 -0.43 -8.07 -13.65
C ALA A 116 0.08 -9.20 -12.73
N LYS A 117 1.33 -9.11 -12.29
CA LYS A 117 1.92 -10.08 -11.36
C LYS A 117 1.29 -10.00 -9.97
N ILE A 118 1.01 -8.79 -9.49
CA ILE A 118 0.37 -8.57 -8.20
C ILE A 118 -1.10 -9.02 -8.26
N PHE A 119 -1.79 -8.74 -9.36
CA PHE A 119 -3.15 -9.19 -9.56
C PHE A 119 -3.25 -10.73 -9.59
N ALA A 120 -2.27 -11.41 -10.17
CA ALA A 120 -2.19 -12.87 -10.13
C ALA A 120 -2.10 -13.41 -8.70
N GLU A 121 -1.32 -12.77 -7.82
CA GLU A 121 -1.28 -13.13 -6.40
C GLU A 121 -2.60 -12.81 -5.69
N PHE A 122 -3.18 -11.65 -5.95
CA PHE A 122 -4.48 -11.26 -5.40
C PHE A 122 -5.58 -12.28 -5.75
N LYS A 123 -5.63 -12.78 -6.99
CA LYS A 123 -6.61 -13.78 -7.41
C LYS A 123 -6.46 -15.13 -6.71
N LYS A 124 -5.25 -15.49 -6.29
CA LYS A 124 -4.99 -16.76 -5.59
C LYS A 124 -5.57 -16.78 -4.18
N ASN A 125 -5.52 -15.67 -3.46
CA ASN A 125 -5.79 -15.64 -2.02
C ASN A 125 -6.73 -14.51 -1.58
N GLY A 126 -7.13 -13.59 -2.47
CA GLY A 126 -7.97 -12.45 -2.13
C GLY A 126 -7.32 -11.43 -1.19
N ALA A 127 -5.99 -11.48 -1.04
CA ALA A 127 -5.29 -10.62 -0.10
C ALA A 127 -5.12 -9.20 -0.64
N GLU A 128 -5.31 -8.23 0.24
CA GLU A 128 -5.01 -6.82 0.01
C GLU A 128 -3.52 -6.58 0.34
N TYR A 129 -2.72 -6.33 -0.69
CA TYR A 129 -1.28 -6.17 -0.54
C TYR A 129 -0.85 -4.72 -0.34
N VAL A 130 0.13 -4.54 0.53
CA VAL A 130 0.81 -3.27 0.77
C VAL A 130 2.32 -3.42 0.62
N ILE A 131 2.96 -2.38 0.09
CA ILE A 131 4.39 -2.14 0.22
C ILE A 131 4.56 -1.24 1.43
N ALA A 132 5.37 -1.61 2.40
CA ALA A 132 5.57 -0.85 3.61
C ALA A 132 7.05 -0.66 3.90
N LEU A 133 7.45 0.60 4.02
CA LEU A 133 8.83 1.02 4.23
C LEU A 133 8.90 1.95 5.43
N ARG A 134 10.01 1.88 6.17
CA ARG A 134 10.31 2.77 7.29
C ARG A 134 11.61 3.51 7.07
N LEU A 135 11.55 4.81 7.22
CA LEU A 135 12.71 5.69 7.19
C LEU A 135 13.45 5.61 8.53
N THR A 136 14.75 5.36 8.44
CA THR A 136 15.67 5.36 9.59
C THR A 136 16.91 6.21 9.30
N SER A 137 17.50 6.74 10.33
CA SER A 137 18.80 7.43 10.27
C SER A 137 19.47 7.38 11.62
N THR A 138 20.78 7.18 11.63
CA THR A 138 21.61 7.24 12.82
C THR A 138 22.17 8.64 13.07
N THR A 139 22.04 9.55 12.10
CA THR A 139 22.65 10.89 12.13
C THR A 139 21.63 11.98 12.36
N VAL A 140 20.52 11.96 11.62
CA VAL A 140 19.47 12.96 11.68
C VAL A 140 18.21 12.34 12.27
N LYS A 141 17.56 13.06 13.16
CA LYS A 141 16.29 12.64 13.77
C LYS A 141 15.24 12.40 12.69
N VAL A 142 14.55 11.27 12.76
CA VAL A 142 13.37 10.99 11.93
C VAL A 142 12.12 11.29 12.74
N ARG A 143 11.20 12.07 12.19
CA ARG A 143 9.91 12.32 12.84
C ARG A 143 9.07 11.04 12.80
N LYS A 144 8.84 10.45 13.97
CA LYS A 144 8.21 9.14 14.12
C LYS A 144 6.82 9.05 13.46
N SER A 145 6.02 10.10 13.58
CA SER A 145 4.68 10.18 12.98
C SER A 145 4.69 10.29 11.44
N GLN A 146 5.85 10.51 10.84
CA GLN A 146 6.05 10.70 9.39
C GLN A 146 7.20 9.85 8.85
N SER A 147 7.50 8.74 9.53
CA SER A 147 8.61 7.84 9.18
C SER A 147 8.21 6.70 8.26
N ASP A 148 6.94 6.40 8.16
CA ASP A 148 6.45 5.24 7.42
C ASP A 148 5.80 5.64 6.10
N PHE A 149 6.08 4.85 5.09
CA PHE A 149 5.42 4.90 3.78
C PHE A 149 4.78 3.55 3.53
N LEU A 150 3.46 3.55 3.37
CA LEU A 150 2.70 2.38 2.96
C LEU A 150 2.01 2.67 1.63
N LEU A 151 2.08 1.75 0.71
CA LEU A 151 1.39 1.81 -0.56
C LEU A 151 0.47 0.60 -0.70
N HIS A 152 -0.83 0.83 -0.57
CA HIS A 152 -1.86 -0.17 -0.83
C HIS A 152 -2.15 -0.22 -2.32
N ILE A 153 -1.94 -1.38 -2.93
CA ILE A 153 -2.22 -1.60 -4.34
C ILE A 153 -3.62 -2.21 -4.44
N SER A 154 -4.57 -1.37 -4.83
CA SER A 154 -5.98 -1.72 -4.97
C SER A 154 -6.31 -1.96 -6.44
N PHE A 155 -7.08 -3.02 -6.71
CA PHE A 155 -7.51 -3.34 -8.06
C PHE A 155 -8.96 -2.99 -8.27
N ASP A 156 -9.25 -2.33 -9.40
CA ASP A 156 -10.59 -2.24 -9.92
C ASP A 156 -10.93 -3.57 -10.62
N TYR A 157 -11.76 -4.34 -10.00
CA TYR A 157 -12.28 -5.58 -10.57
C TYR A 157 -13.81 -5.63 -10.45
N PRO A 158 -14.47 -6.37 -11.32
CA PRO A 158 -15.91 -6.44 -11.33
C PRO A 158 -16.46 -6.96 -10.00
N ILE A 159 -17.36 -6.18 -9.38
CA ILE A 159 -18.16 -6.68 -8.26
C ILE A 159 -19.33 -7.44 -8.85
N VAL A 160 -19.37 -8.72 -8.56
CA VAL A 160 -20.46 -9.59 -9.00
C VAL A 160 -21.59 -9.46 -8.00
N SER A 161 -22.74 -8.96 -8.46
CA SER A 161 -23.98 -9.01 -7.70
C SER A 161 -25.00 -9.83 -8.49
N LEU A 162 -25.64 -10.79 -7.83
CA LEU A 162 -26.74 -11.53 -8.43
C LEU A 162 -27.98 -10.62 -8.46
N ALA A 163 -28.56 -10.47 -9.65
CA ALA A 163 -29.81 -9.72 -9.80
C ALA A 163 -30.99 -10.43 -9.11
N THR A 164 -30.85 -11.75 -8.91
CA THR A 164 -31.82 -12.58 -8.17
C THR A 164 -31.08 -13.30 -7.05
N THR A 165 -31.53 -13.14 -5.82
CA THR A 165 -30.90 -13.75 -4.64
C THR A 165 -31.44 -15.14 -4.29
N SER A 166 -32.56 -15.54 -4.91
CA SER A 166 -33.10 -16.89 -4.77
C SER A 166 -33.94 -17.26 -5.99
N GLU A 167 -33.65 -18.42 -6.56
CA GLU A 167 -34.54 -19.11 -7.52
C GLU A 167 -34.88 -20.47 -6.95
N GLU A 168 -36.18 -20.80 -6.87
CA GLU A 168 -36.61 -22.15 -6.58
C GLU A 168 -36.58 -22.98 -7.88
N VAL A 169 -35.73 -23.99 -7.87
CA VAL A 169 -35.62 -24.91 -8.98
C VAL A 169 -36.13 -26.28 -8.54
N SER A 170 -37.19 -26.76 -9.16
CA SER A 170 -37.66 -28.13 -8.95
C SER A 170 -36.72 -29.13 -9.61
N ILE A 171 -36.03 -29.90 -8.79
CA ILE A 171 -35.12 -30.95 -9.28
C ILE A 171 -35.96 -32.17 -9.60
N SER A 172 -36.03 -32.51 -10.89
CA SER A 172 -36.56 -33.80 -11.32
C SER A 172 -35.50 -34.89 -11.25
N LYS A 173 -35.91 -36.16 -11.22
CA LYS A 173 -34.99 -37.31 -11.18
C LYS A 173 -34.06 -37.44 -12.39
N VAL A 174 -34.17 -36.55 -13.37
CA VAL A 174 -33.34 -36.50 -14.57
C VAL A 174 -32.38 -35.32 -14.41
N LEU A 175 -31.09 -35.58 -14.47
CA LEU A 175 -30.06 -34.54 -14.48
C LEU A 175 -30.22 -33.69 -15.73
N MET A 176 -30.76 -32.49 -15.57
CA MET A 176 -30.83 -31.51 -16.63
C MET A 176 -29.89 -30.35 -16.33
N PRO A 177 -29.15 -29.83 -17.33
CA PRO A 177 -28.37 -28.63 -17.13
C PRO A 177 -29.30 -27.45 -16.84
N ILE A 178 -29.04 -26.75 -15.72
CA ILE A 178 -29.75 -25.55 -15.34
C ILE A 178 -28.89 -24.37 -15.76
N SER A 179 -29.43 -23.49 -16.58
CA SER A 179 -28.78 -22.25 -16.95
C SER A 179 -29.45 -21.09 -16.22
N VAL A 180 -28.69 -20.36 -15.45
CA VAL A 180 -29.15 -19.12 -14.80
C VAL A 180 -28.54 -17.95 -15.53
N ASN A 181 -29.39 -17.10 -16.10
CA ASN A 181 -28.96 -15.85 -16.69
C ASN A 181 -28.92 -14.77 -15.59
N THR A 182 -27.79 -14.17 -15.41
CA THR A 182 -27.64 -13.08 -14.45
C THR A 182 -26.89 -11.91 -15.07
N THR A 183 -27.20 -10.73 -14.56
CA THR A 183 -26.51 -9.50 -14.97
C THR A 183 -25.52 -9.12 -13.90
N PHE A 184 -24.28 -8.86 -14.32
CA PHE A 184 -23.23 -8.38 -13.42
C PHE A 184 -23.12 -6.89 -13.51
N ASN A 185 -23.10 -6.25 -12.33
CA ASN A 185 -22.72 -4.87 -12.18
C ASN A 185 -21.28 -4.81 -11.68
N TYR A 186 -20.45 -4.06 -12.35
CA TYR A 186 -19.08 -3.84 -11.94
C TYR A 186 -18.74 -2.35 -12.00
N LYS A 187 -17.83 -1.93 -11.13
CA LYS A 187 -17.33 -0.56 -11.13
C LYS A 187 -15.98 -0.50 -11.83
N VAL A 188 -15.87 0.43 -12.77
CA VAL A 188 -14.61 0.84 -13.39
C VAL A 188 -14.53 2.34 -13.24
N ASP A 189 -13.46 2.85 -12.62
CA ASP A 189 -13.25 4.28 -12.37
C ASP A 189 -14.45 4.98 -11.68
N GLY A 190 -15.12 4.26 -10.77
CA GLY A 190 -16.29 4.78 -10.05
C GLY A 190 -17.61 4.67 -10.81
N GLU A 191 -17.64 4.31 -12.08
CA GLU A 191 -18.85 4.09 -12.86
C GLU A 191 -19.34 2.64 -12.76
N ILE A 192 -20.66 2.47 -12.60
CA ILE A 192 -21.30 1.16 -12.60
C ILE A 192 -21.57 0.76 -14.05
N LYS A 193 -21.04 -0.41 -14.45
CA LYS A 193 -21.28 -1.00 -15.77
C LYS A 193 -22.02 -2.32 -15.63
N ASN A 194 -22.93 -2.58 -16.56
CA ASN A 194 -23.72 -3.80 -16.62
C ASN A 194 -23.22 -4.66 -17.77
N ASN A 195 -22.97 -5.94 -17.49
CA ASN A 195 -22.59 -6.90 -18.51
C ASN A 195 -23.40 -8.19 -18.32
N PRO A 196 -24.16 -8.64 -19.32
CA PRO A 196 -24.87 -9.92 -19.25
C PRO A 196 -23.87 -11.06 -19.43
N TRP A 197 -23.77 -11.93 -18.43
CA TRP A 197 -22.90 -13.11 -18.44
C TRP A 197 -23.74 -14.36 -18.21
N ASN A 198 -23.38 -15.44 -18.90
CA ASN A 198 -24.01 -16.74 -18.71
C ASN A 198 -23.12 -17.62 -17.84
N PHE A 199 -23.69 -18.19 -16.79
CA PHE A 199 -23.03 -19.14 -15.91
C PHE A 199 -23.70 -20.49 -15.98
N SER A 200 -22.88 -21.54 -15.92
CA SER A 200 -23.35 -22.89 -15.66
C SER A 200 -22.85 -23.34 -14.30
N CYS A 201 -23.75 -23.73 -13.41
CA CYS A 201 -23.41 -24.37 -12.16
C CYS A 201 -23.57 -25.88 -12.33
N LYS A 202 -22.55 -26.64 -11.89
CA LYS A 202 -22.69 -28.09 -11.66
C LYS A 202 -22.91 -28.28 -10.16
N LEU A 203 -23.97 -29.02 -9.84
CA LEU A 203 -24.15 -29.59 -8.52
C LEU A 203 -23.25 -30.84 -8.45
N GLU A 204 -22.31 -30.84 -7.51
CA GLU A 204 -21.56 -32.03 -7.15
C GLU A 204 -22.31 -32.85 -6.10
#